data_8b3331ba097de2c7341f0ed7887202e8
#
_entry.id   8b3331ba097de2c7341f0ed7887202e8
#
_cell.length_a   1.000
_cell.length_b   1.000
_cell.length_c   1.000
_cell.angle_alpha   90.00
_cell.angle_beta   90.00
_cell.angle_gamma   90.00
#
_symmetry.space_group_name_H-M   'P 1'
#
loop_
_entity.id
_entity.type
_entity.pdbx_description
1 polymer ?
#
loop_
_entity_poly.entity_id
_entity_poly.type
_entity_poly.pdbx_seq_one_letter_code
_entity_poly.pdbx_strand_id
1 'polypeptide(L)'
;MSVIMLLALLCATGCRTAATPRPGYLQVDIDTSPLSLDPRLGTDAISSRIDELLFDSLVRLDDHQHLVGDLAGSIERPAPTEMVFHLRLGLRFSDGRPLTARDVKYSYESLLAPGSLSPRRAMFSELASIATPDDATVIMSTRRPYAPALAMAMLGIVPAETPAAARGTLVAPPGSGPFAVESFARDEEVVLRRNPYRPAAPGTARGIVFKIVPDPTVRALELAEGTCDLAENNIEPDLLGYLSRRPALTIERFPGTTYQYLAFNFRDPHLRDLRVRRAIAYALDRRAIVDQMRHHTARLASGMLSPENDYYASDVTLYPYDPAKSETLLDQAGFPRGADGWRGLEFIYKTTPEGARLAEAFQAMLGRVGIRLKVRINEFGTFYGDIQRGNFDLMSLQWVGITDPHQYQMVFDSKMTPPHGLNRGAYSNPMMDRLVEAGDITLDPASRRAIYRKVQQLAAADLPYLSLWWQDNVVVMKRGLEGFKPYPNGSLRSLAGLSLGPRPLAEREP
;
A
#
# COMPACT_ATOMS: atom_id res chain seq x y z
N MET A 1 18.56 -61.64 -18.93
CA MET A 1 19.10 -60.86 -17.81
C MET A 1 19.79 -59.61 -18.31
N SER A 2 19.10 -58.58 -18.82
CA SER A 2 19.74 -57.31 -19.22
C SER A 2 18.71 -56.20 -19.52
N VAL A 3 17.69 -55.99 -18.67
CA VAL A 3 16.67 -54.90 -18.83
C VAL A 3 16.39 -54.15 -17.53
N ILE A 4 17.00 -54.53 -16.38
CA ILE A 4 16.65 -53.96 -15.05
C ILE A 4 17.68 -52.89 -14.59
N MET A 5 18.68 -52.51 -15.38
CA MET A 5 19.75 -51.59 -14.93
C MET A 5 19.69 -50.18 -15.54
N LEU A 6 18.60 -49.75 -16.14
CA LEU A 6 18.47 -48.40 -16.77
C LEU A 6 17.42 -47.50 -16.15
N LEU A 7 16.78 -47.84 -15.00
CA LEU A 7 15.75 -46.99 -14.36
C LEU A 7 16.20 -46.30 -13.05
N ALA A 8 17.46 -46.43 -12.65
CA ALA A 8 17.98 -45.88 -11.36
C ALA A 8 18.76 -44.57 -11.50
N LEU A 9 18.80 -43.92 -12.67
CA LEU A 9 19.65 -42.71 -12.88
C LEU A 9 18.83 -41.42 -13.15
N LEU A 10 17.55 -41.40 -12.94
CA LEU A 10 16.68 -40.22 -13.24
C LEU A 10 16.05 -39.55 -12.03
N CYS A 11 16.44 -39.92 -10.80
CA CYS A 11 15.90 -39.28 -9.56
C CYS A 11 16.92 -38.38 -8.84
N ALA A 12 18.01 -37.97 -9.45
CA ALA A 12 19.04 -37.17 -8.78
C ALA A 12 19.15 -35.69 -9.21
N THR A 13 18.09 -35.13 -9.82
CA THR A 13 18.11 -33.70 -10.19
C THR A 13 16.86 -32.98 -9.66
N GLY A 14 16.75 -32.88 -8.34
CA GLY A 14 15.61 -32.22 -7.68
C GLY A 14 15.91 -31.62 -6.31
N CYS A 15 17.14 -31.68 -5.81
CA CYS A 15 17.52 -30.85 -4.66
C CYS A 15 17.90 -29.46 -5.18
N ARG A 16 16.93 -28.51 -5.22
CA ARG A 16 17.27 -27.10 -5.25
C ARG A 16 18.18 -26.84 -4.05
N THR A 17 19.46 -26.60 -4.29
CA THR A 17 20.38 -26.10 -3.27
C THR A 17 19.77 -24.81 -2.73
N ALA A 18 19.43 -24.81 -1.44
CA ALA A 18 19.07 -23.58 -0.74
C ALA A 18 20.16 -22.56 -1.05
N ALA A 19 19.79 -21.40 -1.60
CA ALA A 19 20.75 -20.37 -1.95
C ALA A 19 21.55 -20.03 -0.69
N THR A 20 22.88 -20.19 -0.76
CA THR A 20 23.76 -19.93 0.39
C THR A 20 23.62 -18.45 0.75
N PRO A 21 23.31 -18.11 2.01
CA PRO A 21 23.14 -16.73 2.43
C PRO A 21 24.37 -15.89 2.04
N ARG A 22 24.15 -14.79 1.33
CA ARG A 22 25.24 -13.89 0.89
C ARG A 22 25.84 -13.18 2.10
N PRO A 23 27.14 -13.31 2.41
CA PRO A 23 27.73 -12.69 3.59
C PRO A 23 27.59 -11.16 3.56
N GLY A 24 27.00 -10.59 4.62
CA GLY A 24 26.81 -9.14 4.75
C GLY A 24 25.55 -8.59 4.05
N TYR A 25 24.74 -9.45 3.44
CA TYR A 25 23.42 -9.08 2.91
C TYR A 25 22.32 -9.40 3.91
N LEU A 26 21.35 -8.50 4.02
CA LEU A 26 20.13 -8.70 4.78
C LEU A 26 19.19 -9.61 3.97
N GLN A 27 18.65 -10.66 4.60
CA GLN A 27 17.67 -11.56 3.99
C GLN A 27 16.26 -11.11 4.42
N VAL A 28 15.45 -10.72 3.46
CA VAL A 28 14.08 -10.20 3.70
C VAL A 28 13.10 -11.01 2.86
N ASP A 29 12.14 -11.65 3.52
CA ASP A 29 11.09 -12.36 2.79
C ASP A 29 9.97 -11.41 2.40
N ILE A 30 9.51 -11.54 1.14
CA ILE A 30 8.35 -10.86 0.59
C ILE A 30 7.37 -11.88 0.02
N ASP A 31 6.09 -11.54 -0.01
CA ASP A 31 5.02 -12.45 -0.39
C ASP A 31 4.80 -12.56 -1.90
N THR A 32 5.19 -11.54 -2.64
CA THR A 32 4.97 -11.46 -4.09
C THR A 32 6.13 -10.76 -4.80
N SER A 33 6.32 -11.10 -6.07
CA SER A 33 7.29 -10.46 -6.94
C SER A 33 6.85 -9.03 -7.29
N PRO A 34 7.77 -8.03 -7.32
CA PRO A 34 7.44 -6.71 -7.81
C PRO A 34 7.02 -6.79 -9.29
N LEU A 35 5.99 -6.03 -9.66
CA LEU A 35 5.54 -5.95 -11.05
C LEU A 35 6.55 -5.19 -11.92
N SER A 36 7.24 -4.22 -11.36
CA SER A 36 8.27 -3.40 -12.02
C SER A 36 9.20 -2.80 -10.99
N LEU A 37 10.47 -2.63 -11.36
CA LEU A 37 11.47 -1.83 -10.65
C LEU A 37 11.78 -0.52 -11.39
N ASP A 38 10.85 -0.04 -12.20
CA ASP A 38 10.87 1.31 -12.78
C ASP A 38 9.78 2.13 -12.09
N PRO A 39 10.13 3.22 -11.40
CA PRO A 39 9.19 4.02 -10.59
C PRO A 39 8.08 4.67 -11.41
N ARG A 40 8.22 4.70 -12.73
CA ARG A 40 7.21 5.20 -13.65
C ARG A 40 6.10 4.17 -13.92
N LEU A 41 6.34 2.87 -13.64
CA LEU A 41 5.45 1.75 -13.97
C LEU A 41 4.91 1.01 -12.75
N GLY A 42 5.72 0.80 -11.71
CA GLY A 42 5.34 0.06 -10.51
C GLY A 42 4.17 0.74 -9.77
N THR A 43 3.04 0.05 -9.60
CA THR A 43 1.87 0.56 -8.86
C THR A 43 1.45 -0.35 -7.71
N ASP A 44 2.02 -1.55 -7.62
CA ASP A 44 1.82 -2.42 -6.48
C ASP A 44 2.69 -1.99 -5.29
N ALA A 45 2.29 -2.43 -4.10
CA ALA A 45 2.93 -2.01 -2.86
C ALA A 45 4.39 -2.43 -2.79
N ILE A 46 4.73 -3.66 -3.25
CA ILE A 46 6.10 -4.17 -3.15
C ILE A 46 7.04 -3.45 -4.12
N SER A 47 6.59 -3.21 -5.37
CA SER A 47 7.33 -2.37 -6.33
C SER A 47 7.63 -0.99 -5.73
N SER A 48 6.61 -0.32 -5.20
CA SER A 48 6.75 1.03 -4.62
C SER A 48 7.71 1.05 -3.42
N ARG A 49 7.68 0.03 -2.55
CA ARG A 49 8.58 -0.08 -1.39
C ARG A 49 10.04 -0.35 -1.78
N ILE A 50 10.26 -1.19 -2.79
CA ILE A 50 11.62 -1.45 -3.31
C ILE A 50 12.12 -0.21 -4.06
N ASP A 51 11.26 0.46 -4.83
CA ASP A 51 11.61 1.70 -5.53
C ASP A 51 12.13 2.79 -4.57
N GLU A 52 11.59 2.90 -3.35
CA GLU A 52 12.08 3.83 -2.33
C GLU A 52 13.52 3.55 -1.86
N LEU A 53 14.04 2.34 -2.06
CA LEU A 53 15.43 1.97 -1.81
C LEU A 53 16.34 2.21 -3.00
N LEU A 54 15.75 2.26 -4.21
CA LEU A 54 16.48 2.39 -5.47
C LEU A 54 16.55 3.85 -5.95
N PHE A 55 15.49 4.62 -5.72
CA PHE A 55 15.32 5.96 -6.29
C PHE A 55 15.06 6.98 -5.18
N ASP A 56 15.72 8.13 -5.29
CA ASP A 56 15.28 9.32 -4.57
C ASP A 56 14.22 10.04 -5.41
N SER A 57 13.42 10.87 -4.75
CA SER A 57 12.40 11.73 -5.33
C SER A 57 12.63 13.18 -4.89
N LEU A 58 11.92 14.15 -5.45
CA LEU A 58 12.06 15.55 -5.01
C LEU A 58 11.73 15.70 -3.54
N VAL A 59 10.65 15.03 -3.10
CA VAL A 59 10.22 14.97 -1.69
C VAL A 59 9.90 13.53 -1.29
N ARG A 60 9.98 13.24 -0.01
CA ARG A 60 9.63 11.94 0.57
C ARG A 60 8.82 12.11 1.85
N LEU A 61 8.20 11.04 2.32
CA LEU A 61 7.66 11.00 3.67
C LEU A 61 8.77 10.74 4.70
N ASP A 62 8.70 11.42 5.82
CA ASP A 62 9.45 11.08 7.02
C ASP A 62 8.72 10.00 7.85
N ASP A 63 9.27 9.62 9.00
CA ASP A 63 8.70 8.64 9.92
C ASP A 63 7.44 9.15 10.67
N HIS A 64 7.11 10.44 10.53
CA HIS A 64 5.88 11.07 11.02
C HIS A 64 4.85 11.33 9.91
N GLN A 65 5.08 10.82 8.68
CA GLN A 65 4.23 11.00 7.50
C GLN A 65 4.18 12.44 6.97
N HIS A 66 5.14 13.31 7.32
CA HIS A 66 5.27 14.63 6.73
C HIS A 66 6.08 14.57 5.43
N LEU A 67 5.67 15.38 4.46
CA LEU A 67 6.42 15.56 3.22
C LEU A 67 7.63 16.47 3.47
N VAL A 68 8.82 15.91 3.31
CA VAL A 68 10.12 16.61 3.49
C VAL A 68 10.94 16.52 2.21
N GLY A 69 11.87 17.47 2.02
CA GLY A 69 12.79 17.42 0.89
C GLY A 69 13.68 16.19 0.91
N ASP A 70 13.82 15.53 -0.25
CA ASP A 70 14.71 14.40 -0.50
C ASP A 70 15.86 14.84 -1.42
N LEU A 71 15.68 14.85 -2.74
CA LEU A 71 16.59 15.51 -3.67
C LEU A 71 16.54 17.04 -3.50
N ALA A 72 15.37 17.60 -3.18
CA ALA A 72 15.22 19.02 -2.93
C ALA A 72 15.85 19.40 -1.57
N GLY A 73 16.78 20.35 -1.62
CA GLY A 73 17.35 20.99 -0.43
C GLY A 73 16.43 22.07 0.14
N SER A 74 15.69 22.76 -0.74
CA SER A 74 14.64 23.73 -0.39
C SER A 74 13.49 23.68 -1.39
N ILE A 75 12.31 24.10 -0.94
CA ILE A 75 11.06 24.11 -1.72
C ILE A 75 10.40 25.46 -1.50
N GLU A 76 10.05 26.13 -2.58
CA GLU A 76 9.36 27.41 -2.56
C GLU A 76 8.04 27.31 -3.34
N ARG A 77 7.07 28.16 -2.99
CA ARG A 77 5.82 28.31 -3.72
C ARG A 77 5.58 29.80 -4.01
N PRO A 78 6.24 30.34 -5.08
CA PRO A 78 6.15 31.76 -5.41
C PRO A 78 4.75 32.15 -5.93
N ALA A 79 3.99 31.19 -6.48
CA ALA A 79 2.62 31.38 -6.95
C ALA A 79 1.73 30.18 -6.60
N PRO A 80 0.39 30.36 -6.57
CA PRO A 80 -0.54 29.27 -6.27
C PRO A 80 -0.42 28.05 -7.19
N THR A 81 0.05 28.25 -8.41
CA THR A 81 0.21 27.21 -9.44
C THR A 81 1.66 26.81 -9.67
N GLU A 82 2.61 27.30 -8.88
CA GLU A 82 4.03 27.08 -9.12
C GLU A 82 4.76 26.63 -7.87
N MET A 83 5.59 25.61 -8.01
CA MET A 83 6.54 25.15 -6.99
C MET A 83 7.94 25.12 -7.57
N VAL A 84 8.89 25.64 -6.82
CA VAL A 84 10.32 25.68 -7.16
C VAL A 84 11.06 24.75 -6.20
N PHE A 85 11.79 23.82 -6.76
CA PHE A 85 12.64 22.88 -6.02
C PHE A 85 14.09 23.15 -6.33
N HIS A 86 14.89 23.46 -5.31
CA HIS A 86 16.33 23.59 -5.44
C HIS A 86 16.99 22.27 -5.03
N LEU A 87 17.65 21.60 -5.98
CA LEU A 87 18.27 20.31 -5.76
C LEU A 87 19.53 20.44 -4.89
N ARG A 88 19.80 19.44 -4.07
CA ARG A 88 21.07 19.30 -3.38
C ARG A 88 22.21 19.10 -4.39
N LEU A 89 23.39 19.60 -4.10
CA LEU A 89 24.54 19.48 -4.99
C LEU A 89 25.24 18.11 -4.86
N GLY A 90 25.90 17.68 -5.94
CA GLY A 90 26.75 16.48 -5.93
C GLY A 90 26.00 15.15 -5.97
N LEU A 91 24.70 15.16 -6.26
CA LEU A 91 23.89 13.96 -6.42
C LEU A 91 24.35 13.12 -7.62
N ARG A 92 24.35 11.80 -7.47
CA ARG A 92 24.73 10.85 -8.53
C ARG A 92 23.79 9.65 -8.56
N PHE A 93 23.61 9.13 -9.76
CA PHE A 93 23.02 7.81 -9.96
C PHE A 93 24.01 6.70 -9.60
N SER A 94 23.51 5.49 -9.44
CA SER A 94 24.29 4.32 -9.06
C SER A 94 25.32 3.84 -10.11
N ASP A 95 25.23 4.38 -11.33
CA ASP A 95 26.21 4.21 -12.41
C ASP A 95 27.26 5.33 -12.46
N GLY A 96 27.18 6.29 -11.55
CA GLY A 96 28.15 7.40 -11.41
C GLY A 96 27.79 8.67 -12.17
N ARG A 97 26.80 8.65 -13.06
CA ARG A 97 26.33 9.86 -13.75
C ARG A 97 25.82 10.90 -12.74
N PRO A 98 26.07 12.19 -12.94
CA PRO A 98 25.46 13.25 -12.12
C PRO A 98 23.95 13.24 -12.30
N LEU A 99 23.19 13.50 -11.21
CA LEU A 99 21.76 13.73 -11.25
C LEU A 99 21.52 15.24 -11.27
N THR A 100 20.72 15.69 -12.25
CA THR A 100 20.43 17.10 -12.49
C THR A 100 18.92 17.33 -12.62
N ALA A 101 18.52 18.61 -12.70
CA ALA A 101 17.14 19.01 -12.95
C ALA A 101 16.59 18.47 -14.29
N ARG A 102 17.47 18.22 -15.29
CA ARG A 102 17.09 17.60 -16.57
C ARG A 102 16.53 16.17 -16.36
N ASP A 103 17.10 15.40 -15.43
CA ASP A 103 16.65 14.05 -15.13
C ASP A 103 15.27 14.06 -14.45
N VAL A 104 15.04 15.04 -13.57
CA VAL A 104 13.73 15.27 -12.97
C VAL A 104 12.69 15.55 -14.05
N LYS A 105 12.95 16.55 -14.91
CA LYS A 105 12.05 16.89 -16.01
C LYS A 105 11.74 15.68 -16.89
N TYR A 106 12.78 14.96 -17.29
CA TYR A 106 12.63 13.76 -18.13
C TYR A 106 11.75 12.70 -17.47
N SER A 107 11.93 12.43 -16.18
CA SER A 107 11.16 11.41 -15.46
C SER A 107 9.66 11.64 -15.54
N TYR A 108 9.21 12.89 -15.34
CA TYR A 108 7.80 13.26 -15.45
C TYR A 108 7.31 13.33 -16.90
N GLU A 109 8.08 13.95 -17.81
CA GLU A 109 7.68 14.09 -19.20
C GLU A 109 7.58 12.74 -19.92
N SER A 110 8.50 11.80 -19.63
CA SER A 110 8.45 10.44 -20.20
C SER A 110 7.21 9.67 -19.77
N LEU A 111 6.76 9.89 -18.53
CA LEU A 111 5.53 9.30 -18.00
C LEU A 111 4.29 9.90 -18.67
N LEU A 112 4.29 11.18 -18.96
CA LEU A 112 3.18 11.94 -19.56
C LEU A 112 3.18 11.89 -21.09
N ALA A 113 4.24 11.42 -21.73
CA ALA A 113 4.40 11.41 -23.19
C ALA A 113 3.21 10.73 -23.88
N PRO A 114 2.84 11.19 -25.10
CA PRO A 114 1.89 10.49 -25.93
C PRO A 114 2.32 9.03 -26.16
N GLY A 115 1.42 8.08 -25.91
CA GLY A 115 1.73 6.65 -26.02
C GLY A 115 2.41 6.02 -24.80
N SER A 116 2.66 6.78 -23.74
CA SER A 116 3.14 6.21 -22.48
C SER A 116 2.15 5.18 -21.93
N LEU A 117 2.68 4.00 -21.56
CA LEU A 117 1.91 2.92 -20.92
C LEU A 117 1.88 3.04 -19.40
N SER A 118 2.38 4.15 -18.83
CA SER A 118 2.42 4.36 -17.39
C SER A 118 1.00 4.38 -16.80
N PRO A 119 0.70 3.48 -15.85
CA PRO A 119 -0.56 3.51 -15.13
C PRO A 119 -0.68 4.70 -14.17
N ARG A 120 0.45 5.40 -13.90
CA ARG A 120 0.50 6.58 -13.02
C ARG A 120 0.10 7.88 -13.72
N ARG A 121 -0.05 7.89 -15.04
CA ARG A 121 -0.31 9.10 -15.85
C ARG A 121 -1.46 9.95 -15.32
N ALA A 122 -2.55 9.33 -14.90
CA ALA A 122 -3.72 10.05 -14.39
C ALA A 122 -3.42 10.86 -13.12
N MET A 123 -2.48 10.41 -12.27
CA MET A 123 -2.09 11.09 -11.03
C MET A 123 -1.40 12.45 -11.29
N PHE A 124 -0.89 12.66 -12.50
CA PHE A 124 -0.17 13.89 -12.91
C PHE A 124 -0.98 14.75 -13.87
N SER A 125 -2.30 14.54 -13.98
CA SER A 125 -3.17 15.28 -14.91
C SER A 125 -3.18 16.80 -14.68
N GLU A 126 -2.97 17.24 -13.43
CA GLU A 126 -2.90 18.66 -13.07
C GLU A 126 -1.53 19.29 -13.36
N LEU A 127 -0.50 18.51 -13.67
CA LEU A 127 0.81 19.04 -14.06
C LEU A 127 0.72 19.69 -15.45
N ALA A 128 1.04 20.98 -15.53
CA ALA A 128 0.99 21.75 -16.76
C ALA A 128 2.35 21.77 -17.48
N SER A 129 3.43 22.00 -16.74
CA SER A 129 4.79 22.06 -17.29
C SER A 129 5.85 21.85 -16.22
N ILE A 130 7.06 21.47 -16.66
CA ILE A 130 8.27 21.43 -15.85
C ILE A 130 9.35 22.21 -16.58
N ALA A 131 9.88 23.24 -15.93
CA ALA A 131 11.02 24.01 -16.42
C ALA A 131 12.27 23.74 -15.57
N THR A 132 13.42 23.75 -16.22
CA THR A 132 14.73 23.54 -15.58
C THR A 132 15.67 24.63 -16.09
N PRO A 133 15.65 25.84 -15.46
CA PRO A 133 16.44 26.97 -15.90
C PRO A 133 17.95 26.73 -15.78
N ASP A 134 18.33 25.83 -14.87
CA ASP A 134 19.72 25.39 -14.66
C ASP A 134 19.71 23.91 -14.16
N ASP A 135 20.91 23.35 -13.89
CA ASP A 135 21.09 21.96 -13.50
C ASP A 135 20.58 21.64 -12.09
N ALA A 136 20.27 22.63 -11.26
CA ALA A 136 19.89 22.46 -9.87
C ALA A 136 18.49 23.00 -9.55
N THR A 137 17.80 23.62 -10.49
CA THR A 137 16.48 24.23 -10.26
C THR A 137 15.40 23.54 -11.09
N VAL A 138 14.33 23.09 -10.42
CA VAL A 138 13.14 22.50 -11.06
C VAL A 138 11.93 23.34 -10.71
N ILE A 139 11.22 23.83 -11.72
CA ILE A 139 9.97 24.58 -11.57
C ILE A 139 8.83 23.71 -12.09
N MET A 140 7.93 23.31 -11.21
CA MET A 140 6.73 22.55 -11.55
C MET A 140 5.51 23.47 -11.52
N SER A 141 4.81 23.58 -12.65
CA SER A 141 3.59 24.38 -12.77
C SER A 141 2.37 23.48 -12.91
N THR A 142 1.30 23.84 -12.22
CA THR A 142 -0.01 23.14 -12.30
C THR A 142 -1.04 23.99 -13.06
N ARG A 143 -2.06 23.33 -13.64
CA ARG A 143 -3.10 23.98 -14.46
C ARG A 143 -3.99 24.92 -13.65
N ARG A 144 -4.11 24.66 -12.34
CA ARG A 144 -4.86 25.44 -11.35
C ARG A 144 -4.15 25.32 -9.99
N PRO A 145 -4.48 26.17 -9.00
CA PRO A 145 -4.02 25.91 -7.64
C PRO A 145 -4.34 24.45 -7.27
N TYR A 146 -3.33 23.72 -6.83
CA TYR A 146 -3.48 22.28 -6.57
C TYR A 146 -2.68 21.90 -5.32
N ALA A 147 -3.40 21.67 -4.21
CA ALA A 147 -2.78 21.38 -2.94
C ALA A 147 -2.02 20.04 -2.91
N PRO A 148 -2.49 18.96 -3.61
CA PRO A 148 -1.76 17.70 -3.67
C PRO A 148 -0.47 17.75 -4.51
N ALA A 149 -0.14 18.88 -5.13
CA ALA A 149 1.02 19.02 -6.02
C ALA A 149 2.34 18.59 -5.36
N LEU A 150 2.50 18.84 -4.05
CA LEU A 150 3.71 18.41 -3.33
C LEU A 150 3.79 16.87 -3.24
N ALA A 151 2.67 16.18 -3.06
CA ALA A 151 2.64 14.72 -3.07
C ALA A 151 2.97 14.13 -4.45
N MET A 152 2.66 14.84 -5.56
CA MET A 152 3.12 14.43 -6.89
C MET A 152 4.64 14.43 -7.02
N ALA A 153 5.35 15.19 -6.21
CA ALA A 153 6.81 15.29 -6.23
C ALA A 153 7.53 14.07 -5.61
N MET A 154 6.80 13.02 -5.22
CA MET A 154 7.32 11.75 -4.71
C MET A 154 7.66 10.72 -5.81
N LEU A 155 7.61 11.07 -7.10
CA LEU A 155 8.03 10.17 -8.17
C LEU A 155 9.54 9.93 -8.10
N GLY A 156 9.97 8.68 -8.10
CA GLY A 156 11.38 8.31 -8.18
C GLY A 156 12.01 8.81 -9.50
N ILE A 157 13.21 9.39 -9.41
CA ILE A 157 13.87 10.03 -10.56
C ILE A 157 14.77 9.01 -11.27
N VAL A 158 14.61 8.92 -12.59
CA VAL A 158 15.43 8.09 -13.49
C VAL A 158 16.31 9.00 -14.37
N PRO A 159 17.48 8.50 -14.85
CA PRO A 159 18.34 9.26 -15.75
C PRO A 159 17.60 9.69 -17.02
N ALA A 160 17.87 10.89 -17.50
CA ALA A 160 17.43 11.35 -18.81
C ALA A 160 17.83 10.34 -19.89
N GLU A 161 16.98 10.14 -20.90
CA GLU A 161 17.16 9.19 -21.99
C GLU A 161 16.99 7.70 -21.58
N THR A 162 16.59 7.40 -20.33
CA THR A 162 16.17 6.06 -19.96
C THR A 162 15.00 5.62 -20.86
N PRO A 163 15.12 4.52 -21.62
CA PRO A 163 14.07 4.09 -22.55
C PRO A 163 12.70 4.08 -21.88
N ALA A 164 11.67 4.45 -22.64
CA ALA A 164 10.30 4.28 -22.16
C ALA A 164 10.12 2.81 -21.78
N ALA A 165 9.73 2.56 -20.53
CA ALA A 165 9.62 1.22 -20.04
C ALA A 165 8.50 0.49 -20.79
N ALA A 166 8.85 -0.57 -21.51
CA ALA A 166 7.88 -1.48 -22.08
C ALA A 166 7.28 -2.36 -20.97
N ARG A 167 5.99 -2.63 -21.02
CA ARG A 167 5.37 -3.60 -20.09
C ARG A 167 6.12 -4.92 -20.14
N GLY A 168 6.55 -5.42 -18.97
CA GLY A 168 7.24 -6.70 -18.84
C GLY A 168 8.76 -6.64 -18.96
N THR A 169 9.38 -5.48 -19.17
CA THR A 169 10.83 -5.36 -19.01
C THR A 169 11.16 -5.31 -17.51
N LEU A 170 12.00 -6.25 -17.09
CA LEU A 170 12.45 -6.40 -15.69
C LEU A 170 13.72 -5.60 -15.39
N VAL A 171 14.09 -4.66 -16.27
CA VAL A 171 15.30 -3.85 -16.10
C VAL A 171 14.98 -2.65 -15.24
N ALA A 172 15.58 -2.58 -14.05
CA ALA A 172 15.58 -1.37 -13.25
C ALA A 172 16.55 -0.35 -13.86
N PRO A 173 16.12 0.89 -14.12
CA PRO A 173 17.08 1.94 -14.47
C PRO A 173 17.99 2.25 -13.28
N PRO A 174 19.19 2.84 -13.52
CA PRO A 174 20.03 3.34 -12.43
C PRO A 174 19.27 4.36 -11.60
N GLY A 175 19.20 4.14 -10.28
CA GLY A 175 18.60 5.08 -9.33
C GLY A 175 19.65 5.82 -8.53
N SER A 176 19.25 6.82 -7.76
CA SER A 176 20.11 7.60 -6.85
C SER A 176 19.96 7.20 -5.39
N GLY A 177 19.07 6.26 -5.09
CA GLY A 177 18.80 5.77 -3.74
C GLY A 177 19.98 5.04 -3.08
N PRO A 178 19.81 4.56 -1.84
CA PRO A 178 20.85 3.89 -1.07
C PRO A 178 21.32 2.55 -1.66
N PHE A 179 20.52 1.95 -2.53
CA PHE A 179 20.82 0.68 -3.19
C PHE A 179 20.66 0.75 -4.70
N ALA A 180 21.23 -0.22 -5.39
CA ALA A 180 21.06 -0.47 -6.82
C ALA A 180 20.75 -1.95 -7.03
N VAL A 181 19.99 -2.26 -8.08
CA VAL A 181 19.72 -3.67 -8.45
C VAL A 181 21.01 -4.35 -8.86
N GLU A 182 21.31 -5.49 -8.26
CA GLU A 182 22.38 -6.40 -8.64
C GLU A 182 21.84 -7.49 -9.57
N SER A 183 20.72 -8.11 -9.18
CA SER A 183 20.01 -9.10 -10.00
C SER A 183 18.52 -9.12 -9.67
N PHE A 184 17.70 -9.53 -10.63
CA PHE A 184 16.28 -9.79 -10.45
C PHE A 184 15.88 -11.07 -11.17
N ALA A 185 15.49 -12.08 -10.42
CA ALA A 185 14.88 -13.31 -10.90
C ALA A 185 13.40 -13.30 -10.46
N ARG A 186 12.49 -13.17 -11.46
CA ARG A 186 11.05 -13.10 -11.19
C ARG A 186 10.58 -14.32 -10.42
N ASP A 187 9.75 -14.09 -9.40
CA ASP A 187 9.18 -15.11 -8.51
C ASP A 187 10.21 -15.94 -7.71
N GLU A 188 11.48 -15.47 -7.71
CA GLU A 188 12.56 -16.07 -6.93
C GLU A 188 13.18 -15.06 -5.96
N GLU A 189 13.92 -14.05 -6.47
CA GLU A 189 14.59 -13.06 -5.64
C GLU A 189 14.85 -11.73 -6.36
N VAL A 190 14.92 -10.65 -5.58
CA VAL A 190 15.50 -9.37 -5.98
C VAL A 190 16.72 -9.11 -5.13
N VAL A 191 17.89 -8.96 -5.74
CA VAL A 191 19.13 -8.68 -5.03
C VAL A 191 19.54 -7.24 -5.24
N LEU A 192 19.70 -6.52 -4.14
CA LEU A 192 20.15 -5.14 -4.13
C LEU A 192 21.56 -5.06 -3.52
N ARG A 193 22.47 -4.35 -4.16
CA ARG A 193 23.79 -3.97 -3.62
C ARG A 193 23.78 -2.51 -3.18
N ARG A 194 24.67 -2.12 -2.26
CA ARG A 194 24.85 -0.71 -1.90
C ARG A 194 25.19 0.13 -3.13
N ASN A 195 24.58 1.30 -3.20
CA ASN A 195 24.98 2.32 -4.16
C ASN A 195 26.34 2.91 -3.75
N PRO A 196 27.40 2.77 -4.58
CA PRO A 196 28.75 3.23 -4.21
C PRO A 196 28.87 4.76 -4.08
N TYR A 197 27.92 5.51 -4.61
CA TYR A 197 27.91 6.97 -4.57
C TYR A 197 27.05 7.53 -3.42
N ARG A 198 26.48 6.64 -2.57
CA ARG A 198 25.71 7.05 -1.39
C ARG A 198 26.45 6.64 -0.11
N PRO A 199 26.83 7.59 0.75
CA PRO A 199 27.42 7.28 2.03
C PRO A 199 26.54 6.35 2.85
N ALA A 200 27.14 5.34 3.48
CA ALA A 200 26.48 4.42 4.39
C ALA A 200 27.15 4.47 5.75
N ALA A 201 26.37 4.33 6.82
CA ALA A 201 26.91 4.24 8.17
C ALA A 201 27.75 2.95 8.32
N PRO A 202 28.82 2.97 9.10
CA PRO A 202 29.61 1.76 9.40
C PRO A 202 28.73 0.65 9.99
N GLY A 203 28.98 -0.59 9.61
CA GLY A 203 28.25 -1.76 10.11
C GLY A 203 26.92 -2.05 9.42
N THR A 204 26.43 -1.17 8.52
CA THR A 204 25.20 -1.42 7.78
C THR A 204 25.37 -2.54 6.75
N ALA A 205 24.26 -3.21 6.39
CA ALA A 205 24.24 -4.28 5.41
C ALA A 205 24.86 -3.86 4.07
N ARG A 206 25.64 -4.74 3.44
CA ARG A 206 26.25 -4.51 2.11
C ARG A 206 25.24 -4.55 0.97
N GLY A 207 24.10 -5.22 1.20
CA GLY A 207 23.00 -5.35 0.28
C GLY A 207 21.81 -5.99 0.95
N ILE A 208 20.76 -6.19 0.16
CA ILE A 208 19.51 -6.82 0.58
C ILE A 208 19.16 -7.90 -0.45
N VAL A 209 18.78 -9.06 0.02
CA VAL A 209 18.13 -10.10 -0.79
C VAL A 209 16.64 -10.10 -0.40
N PHE A 210 15.79 -9.70 -1.29
CA PHE A 210 14.35 -9.91 -1.17
C PHE A 210 14.00 -11.25 -1.79
N LYS A 211 13.71 -12.24 -0.95
CA LYS A 211 13.30 -13.57 -1.39
C LYS A 211 11.78 -13.61 -1.53
N ILE A 212 11.28 -14.09 -2.67
CA ILE A 212 9.86 -14.24 -2.91
C ILE A 212 9.40 -15.58 -2.32
N VAL A 213 8.62 -15.51 -1.23
CA VAL A 213 8.10 -16.67 -0.50
C VAL A 213 6.58 -16.49 -0.32
N PRO A 214 5.75 -16.96 -1.27
CA PRO A 214 4.30 -16.73 -1.24
C PRO A 214 3.57 -17.35 -0.05
N ASP A 215 4.02 -18.52 0.43
CA ASP A 215 3.38 -19.22 1.55
C ASP A 215 3.77 -18.57 2.90
N PRO A 216 2.79 -18.07 3.69
CA PRO A 216 3.06 -17.41 4.97
C PRO A 216 3.64 -18.35 6.03
N THR A 217 3.35 -19.66 5.94
CA THR A 217 3.91 -20.64 6.87
C THR A 217 5.39 -20.85 6.60
N VAL A 218 5.77 -20.91 5.33
CA VAL A 218 7.19 -21.01 4.94
C VAL A 218 7.97 -19.77 5.40
N ARG A 219 7.43 -18.54 5.22
CA ARG A 219 8.06 -17.32 5.74
C ARG A 219 8.27 -17.38 7.26
N ALA A 220 7.25 -17.84 8.00
CA ALA A 220 7.37 -17.99 9.45
C ALA A 220 8.43 -19.03 9.86
N LEU A 221 8.55 -20.12 9.10
CA LEU A 221 9.58 -21.14 9.34
C LEU A 221 10.99 -20.61 9.03
N GLU A 222 11.16 -19.89 7.92
CA GLU A 222 12.46 -19.29 7.55
C GLU A 222 12.96 -18.28 8.60
N LEU A 223 12.04 -17.47 9.15
CA LEU A 223 12.37 -16.62 10.32
C LEU A 223 12.78 -17.45 11.53
N ALA A 224 12.03 -18.51 11.86
CA ALA A 224 12.30 -19.35 13.02
C ALA A 224 13.61 -20.14 12.90
N GLU A 225 14.00 -20.53 11.70
CA GLU A 225 15.26 -21.22 11.37
C GLU A 225 16.43 -20.25 11.16
N GLY A 226 16.14 -18.95 11.04
CA GLY A 226 17.15 -17.92 10.86
C GLY A 226 17.71 -17.82 9.44
N THR A 227 17.04 -18.33 8.43
CA THR A 227 17.37 -18.13 7.01
C THR A 227 16.83 -16.80 6.48
N CYS A 228 15.77 -16.27 7.07
CA CYS A 228 15.27 -14.90 6.90
C CYS A 228 15.70 -14.04 8.09
N ASP A 229 16.13 -12.80 7.85
CA ASP A 229 16.53 -11.86 8.90
C ASP A 229 15.38 -10.95 9.36
N LEU A 230 14.47 -10.61 8.45
CA LEU A 230 13.35 -9.70 8.69
C LEU A 230 12.19 -9.98 7.73
N ALA A 231 10.98 -9.91 8.28
CA ALA A 231 9.74 -9.86 7.50
C ALA A 231 8.82 -8.78 8.07
N GLU A 232 8.30 -7.92 7.21
CA GLU A 232 7.42 -6.79 7.57
C GLU A 232 6.07 -6.91 6.87
N ASN A 233 4.98 -6.89 7.65
CA ASN A 233 3.58 -6.85 7.19
C ASN A 233 3.11 -8.05 6.34
N ASN A 234 3.86 -9.15 6.30
CA ASN A 234 3.57 -10.33 5.49
C ASN A 234 3.57 -11.64 6.28
N ILE A 235 3.49 -11.55 7.61
CA ILE A 235 3.28 -12.69 8.51
C ILE A 235 1.81 -12.74 8.92
N GLU A 236 1.19 -13.91 8.75
CA GLU A 236 -0.19 -14.11 9.20
C GLU A 236 -0.29 -13.94 10.73
N PRO A 237 -1.31 -13.21 11.22
CA PRO A 237 -1.49 -12.96 12.65
C PRO A 237 -1.52 -14.25 13.51
N ASP A 238 -2.09 -15.33 12.99
CA ASP A 238 -2.16 -16.64 13.66
C ASP A 238 -0.77 -17.23 13.98
N LEU A 239 0.26 -16.88 13.18
CA LEU A 239 1.63 -17.39 13.35
C LEU A 239 2.46 -16.57 14.33
N LEU A 240 2.03 -15.36 14.70
CA LEU A 240 2.76 -14.51 15.63
C LEU A 240 2.96 -15.15 17.01
N GLY A 241 1.96 -15.92 17.48
CA GLY A 241 2.06 -16.68 18.72
C GLY A 241 3.13 -17.79 18.68
N TYR A 242 3.37 -18.38 17.53
CA TYR A 242 4.46 -19.36 17.33
C TYR A 242 5.83 -18.65 17.32
N LEU A 243 5.95 -17.56 16.58
CA LEU A 243 7.21 -16.81 16.44
C LEU A 243 7.62 -16.11 17.75
N SER A 244 6.67 -15.63 18.56
CA SER A 244 6.95 -14.98 19.85
C SER A 244 7.64 -15.89 20.86
N ARG A 245 7.52 -17.20 20.71
CA ARG A 245 8.21 -18.18 21.55
C ARG A 245 9.65 -18.48 21.12
N ARG A 246 10.13 -17.85 20.03
CA ARG A 246 11.50 -18.01 19.52
C ARG A 246 12.42 -16.97 20.15
N PRO A 247 13.39 -17.35 21.02
CA PRO A 247 14.23 -16.38 21.73
C PRO A 247 15.17 -15.59 20.78
N ALA A 248 15.42 -16.10 19.59
CA ALA A 248 16.24 -15.47 18.56
C ALA A 248 15.50 -14.38 17.77
N LEU A 249 14.18 -14.23 17.97
CA LEU A 249 13.36 -13.25 17.26
C LEU A 249 12.87 -12.12 18.17
N THR A 250 12.60 -10.99 17.57
CA THR A 250 11.88 -9.86 18.14
C THR A 250 10.66 -9.59 17.26
N ILE A 251 9.50 -9.36 17.88
CA ILE A 251 8.27 -8.96 17.20
C ILE A 251 7.93 -7.56 17.67
N GLU A 252 7.86 -6.63 16.75
CA GLU A 252 7.49 -5.25 17.03
C GLU A 252 6.20 -4.89 16.29
N ARG A 253 5.38 -4.04 16.91
CA ARG A 253 4.10 -3.58 16.36
C ARG A 253 4.04 -2.07 16.45
N PHE A 254 3.69 -1.43 15.34
CA PHE A 254 3.60 0.02 15.23
C PHE A 254 2.28 0.41 14.57
N PRO A 255 1.73 1.58 14.91
CA PRO A 255 0.59 2.11 14.19
C PRO A 255 0.84 2.19 12.69
N GLY A 256 -0.03 1.56 11.89
CA GLY A 256 0.03 1.62 10.44
C GLY A 256 -1.11 2.43 9.83
N THR A 257 -0.95 2.83 8.58
CA THR A 257 -1.92 3.64 7.82
C THR A 257 -2.70 2.85 6.77
N THR A 258 -2.45 1.56 6.63
CA THR A 258 -3.20 0.72 5.70
C THR A 258 -4.65 0.59 6.16
N TYR A 259 -5.57 1.12 5.35
CA TYR A 259 -6.98 1.24 5.66
C TYR A 259 -7.81 0.17 4.97
N GLN A 260 -8.47 -0.69 5.75
CA GLN A 260 -9.41 -1.71 5.29
C GLN A 260 -10.85 -1.19 5.36
N TYR A 261 -11.64 -1.46 4.32
CA TYR A 261 -13.02 -1.02 4.22
C TYR A 261 -13.94 -2.05 3.58
N LEU A 262 -15.24 -1.95 3.89
CA LEU A 262 -16.33 -2.60 3.17
C LEU A 262 -17.02 -1.54 2.31
N ALA A 263 -17.04 -1.73 1.00
CA ALA A 263 -17.69 -0.82 0.05
C ALA A 263 -19.10 -1.30 -0.30
N PHE A 264 -19.98 -0.34 -0.50
CA PHE A 264 -21.35 -0.52 -0.97
C PHE A 264 -21.47 -0.09 -2.44
N ASN A 265 -22.20 -0.87 -3.24
CA ASN A 265 -22.50 -0.49 -4.62
C ASN A 265 -23.85 0.24 -4.70
N PHE A 266 -23.79 1.53 -4.99
CA PHE A 266 -25.01 2.37 -5.11
C PHE A 266 -25.81 2.11 -6.40
N ARG A 267 -25.38 1.21 -7.27
CA ARG A 267 -26.20 0.73 -8.38
C ARG A 267 -27.29 -0.20 -7.90
N ASP A 268 -27.07 -0.92 -6.79
CA ASP A 268 -28.09 -1.73 -6.14
C ASP A 268 -29.13 -0.82 -5.45
N PRO A 269 -30.45 -1.01 -5.72
CA PRO A 269 -31.51 -0.14 -5.18
C PRO A 269 -31.65 -0.24 -3.65
N HIS A 270 -31.36 -1.40 -3.06
CA HIS A 270 -31.45 -1.58 -1.60
C HIS A 270 -30.28 -0.90 -0.89
N LEU A 271 -29.09 -0.93 -1.51
CA LEU A 271 -27.90 -0.28 -0.98
C LEU A 271 -27.89 1.25 -1.15
N ARG A 272 -28.82 1.83 -1.95
CA ARG A 272 -29.06 3.27 -1.96
C ARG A 272 -29.75 3.74 -0.68
N ASP A 273 -30.52 2.89 -0.03
CA ASP A 273 -31.15 3.24 1.24
C ASP A 273 -30.11 3.28 2.36
N LEU A 274 -29.92 4.45 2.96
CA LEU A 274 -28.97 4.65 4.04
C LEU A 274 -29.30 3.78 5.27
N ARG A 275 -30.58 3.48 5.49
CA ARG A 275 -31.02 2.63 6.61
C ARG A 275 -30.48 1.22 6.46
N VAL A 276 -30.48 0.66 5.24
CA VAL A 276 -29.92 -0.66 4.92
C VAL A 276 -28.40 -0.65 5.13
N ARG A 277 -27.68 0.36 4.62
CA ARG A 277 -26.22 0.46 4.83
C ARG A 277 -25.85 0.57 6.31
N ARG A 278 -26.58 1.41 7.05
CA ARG A 278 -26.42 1.55 8.52
C ARG A 278 -26.74 0.26 9.26
N ALA A 279 -27.78 -0.47 8.85
CA ALA A 279 -28.09 -1.77 9.42
C ALA A 279 -26.97 -2.78 9.23
N ILE A 280 -26.40 -2.86 8.02
CA ILE A 280 -25.21 -3.68 7.75
C ILE A 280 -24.05 -3.27 8.66
N ALA A 281 -23.81 -1.95 8.81
CA ALA A 281 -22.72 -1.44 9.64
C ALA A 281 -22.88 -1.80 11.13
N TYR A 282 -24.10 -1.72 11.68
CA TYR A 282 -24.39 -2.10 13.07
C TYR A 282 -24.40 -3.61 13.28
N ALA A 283 -24.63 -4.41 12.23
CA ALA A 283 -24.64 -5.88 12.31
C ALA A 283 -23.24 -6.50 12.37
N LEU A 284 -22.19 -5.76 11.96
CA LEU A 284 -20.83 -6.28 11.88
C LEU A 284 -20.04 -5.96 13.15
N ASP A 285 -19.68 -7.01 13.91
CA ASP A 285 -18.81 -6.89 15.08
C ASP A 285 -17.33 -6.78 14.65
N ARG A 286 -16.96 -5.58 14.25
CA ARG A 286 -15.59 -5.29 13.82
C ARG A 286 -14.57 -5.45 14.94
N ARG A 287 -14.99 -5.25 16.20
CA ARG A 287 -14.13 -5.45 17.37
C ARG A 287 -13.77 -6.93 17.52
N ALA A 288 -14.77 -7.82 17.47
CA ALA A 288 -14.51 -9.25 17.54
C ALA A 288 -13.60 -9.74 16.40
N ILE A 289 -13.74 -9.17 15.18
CA ILE A 289 -12.85 -9.50 14.06
C ILE A 289 -11.41 -9.07 14.37
N VAL A 290 -11.20 -7.85 14.87
CA VAL A 290 -9.85 -7.35 15.23
C VAL A 290 -9.25 -8.21 16.34
N ASP A 291 -10.02 -8.54 17.35
CA ASP A 291 -9.51 -9.27 18.51
C ASP A 291 -9.21 -10.76 18.18
N GLN A 292 -10.11 -11.43 17.43
CA GLN A 292 -10.05 -12.89 17.22
C GLN A 292 -9.36 -13.29 15.91
N MET A 293 -9.51 -12.51 14.84
CA MET A 293 -8.94 -12.86 13.54
C MET A 293 -7.66 -12.08 13.22
N ARG A 294 -7.53 -10.84 13.74
CA ARG A 294 -6.35 -10.00 13.53
C ARG A 294 -5.39 -10.03 14.72
N HIS A 295 -5.71 -10.74 15.79
CA HIS A 295 -4.87 -10.87 17.00
C HIS A 295 -4.33 -9.51 17.48
N HIS A 296 -5.20 -8.49 17.50
CA HIS A 296 -4.88 -7.11 17.88
C HIS A 296 -3.79 -6.44 17.01
N THR A 297 -3.61 -6.88 15.75
CA THR A 297 -2.70 -6.25 14.77
C THR A 297 -3.43 -5.21 13.91
N ALA A 298 -4.49 -4.62 14.44
CA ALA A 298 -5.25 -3.58 13.78
C ALA A 298 -6.02 -2.75 14.82
N ARG A 299 -6.36 -1.53 14.44
CA ARG A 299 -7.16 -0.57 15.23
C ARG A 299 -8.45 -0.26 14.48
N LEU A 300 -9.60 -0.20 15.17
CA LEU A 300 -10.88 0.14 14.54
C LEU A 300 -10.78 1.50 13.83
N ALA A 301 -11.12 1.53 12.56
CA ALA A 301 -11.09 2.76 11.78
C ALA A 301 -12.39 3.55 11.89
N SER A 302 -12.26 4.87 11.99
CA SER A 302 -13.36 5.83 11.92
C SER A 302 -13.49 6.46 10.53
N GLY A 303 -12.46 6.38 9.71
CA GLY A 303 -12.37 6.96 8.37
C GLY A 303 -11.17 6.44 7.60
N MET A 304 -10.99 6.96 6.39
CA MET A 304 -9.91 6.54 5.50
C MET A 304 -8.53 7.00 6.00
N LEU A 305 -8.45 8.20 6.57
CA LEU A 305 -7.22 8.73 7.15
C LEU A 305 -7.05 8.20 8.57
N SER A 306 -5.85 7.77 8.91
CA SER A 306 -5.50 7.31 10.25
C SER A 306 -5.10 8.50 11.16
N PRO A 307 -5.06 8.32 12.50
CA PRO A 307 -4.65 9.38 13.43
C PRO A 307 -3.25 9.95 13.18
N GLU A 308 -2.40 9.23 12.46
CA GLU A 308 -1.06 9.66 12.08
C GLU A 308 -1.06 10.68 10.93
N ASN A 309 -2.22 10.94 10.29
CA ASN A 309 -2.35 11.89 9.20
C ASN A 309 -2.81 13.26 9.70
N ASP A 310 -2.16 14.34 9.28
CA ASP A 310 -2.46 15.73 9.68
C ASP A 310 -3.91 16.19 9.39
N TYR A 311 -4.60 15.51 8.49
CA TYR A 311 -5.99 15.80 8.10
C TYR A 311 -7.01 14.90 8.80
N TYR A 312 -6.58 14.02 9.71
CA TYR A 312 -7.49 13.13 10.43
C TYR A 312 -8.56 13.90 11.22
N ALA A 313 -9.79 13.41 11.17
CA ALA A 313 -10.92 13.92 11.98
C ALA A 313 -11.47 12.80 12.86
N SER A 314 -11.48 13.01 14.18
CA SER A 314 -12.00 12.04 15.15
C SER A 314 -13.52 12.20 15.40
N ASP A 315 -14.09 13.34 15.05
CA ASP A 315 -15.49 13.72 15.32
C ASP A 315 -16.44 13.33 14.16
N VAL A 316 -16.42 12.06 13.81
CA VAL A 316 -17.23 11.48 12.74
C VAL A 316 -18.25 10.48 13.31
N THR A 317 -19.29 10.18 12.53
CA THR A 317 -20.29 9.18 12.91
C THR A 317 -19.65 7.79 13.01
N LEU A 318 -19.85 7.12 14.14
CA LEU A 318 -19.38 5.76 14.39
C LEU A 318 -20.55 4.77 14.38
N TYR A 319 -20.25 3.54 13.99
CA TYR A 319 -21.20 2.43 13.93
C TYR A 319 -20.71 1.29 14.83
N PRO A 320 -20.91 1.36 16.16
CA PRO A 320 -20.59 0.25 17.06
C PRO A 320 -21.51 -0.95 16.78
N TYR A 321 -21.05 -2.15 17.12
CA TYR A 321 -21.86 -3.36 16.98
C TYR A 321 -23.14 -3.25 17.80
N ASP A 322 -24.28 -3.33 17.13
CA ASP A 322 -25.62 -3.25 17.73
C ASP A 322 -26.64 -3.96 16.82
N PRO A 323 -26.76 -5.28 16.91
CA PRO A 323 -27.65 -6.04 16.06
C PRO A 323 -29.14 -5.69 16.27
N ALA A 324 -29.56 -5.25 17.46
CA ALA A 324 -30.93 -4.83 17.71
C ALA A 324 -31.28 -3.55 16.94
N LYS A 325 -30.35 -2.60 16.92
CA LYS A 325 -30.47 -1.37 16.09
C LYS A 325 -30.45 -1.69 14.60
N SER A 326 -29.63 -2.67 14.19
CA SER A 326 -29.64 -3.16 12.81
C SER A 326 -31.02 -3.67 12.41
N GLU A 327 -31.63 -4.55 13.21
CA GLU A 327 -32.98 -5.09 12.96
C GLU A 327 -34.02 -3.99 12.88
N THR A 328 -33.99 -3.04 13.82
CA THR A 328 -34.92 -1.87 13.82
C THR A 328 -34.80 -1.06 12.52
N LEU A 329 -33.58 -0.82 12.04
CA LEU A 329 -33.36 -0.08 10.79
C LEU A 329 -33.85 -0.84 9.57
N LEU A 330 -33.73 -2.17 9.55
CA LEU A 330 -34.24 -3.02 8.48
C LEU A 330 -35.77 -3.03 8.45
N ASP A 331 -36.41 -3.10 9.61
CA ASP A 331 -37.87 -2.99 9.72
C ASP A 331 -38.39 -1.61 9.21
N GLN A 332 -37.71 -0.52 9.61
CA GLN A 332 -38.01 0.85 9.14
C GLN A 332 -37.75 1.03 7.63
N ALA A 333 -36.80 0.28 7.07
CA ALA A 333 -36.51 0.28 5.64
C ALA A 333 -37.53 -0.52 4.81
N GLY A 334 -38.46 -1.24 5.47
CA GLY A 334 -39.48 -2.03 4.81
C GLY A 334 -39.08 -3.51 4.56
N PHE A 335 -38.08 -3.98 5.28
CA PHE A 335 -37.60 -5.37 5.21
C PHE A 335 -37.84 -6.09 6.56
N PRO A 336 -39.09 -6.37 6.94
CA PRO A 336 -39.38 -7.12 8.17
C PRO A 336 -38.86 -8.55 8.05
N ARG A 337 -38.57 -9.18 9.18
CA ARG A 337 -38.13 -10.57 9.22
C ARG A 337 -39.29 -11.50 8.84
N GLY A 338 -39.10 -12.33 7.80
CA GLY A 338 -40.05 -13.34 7.38
C GLY A 338 -40.12 -14.54 8.34
N ALA A 339 -41.12 -15.40 8.13
CA ALA A 339 -41.29 -16.62 8.92
C ALA A 339 -40.11 -17.60 8.80
N ASP A 340 -39.37 -17.53 7.71
CA ASP A 340 -38.13 -18.29 7.47
C ASP A 340 -36.88 -17.67 8.12
N GLY A 341 -37.04 -16.58 8.85
CA GLY A 341 -35.96 -15.86 9.53
C GLY A 341 -35.20 -14.85 8.65
N TRP A 342 -35.52 -14.75 7.36
CA TRP A 342 -34.86 -13.86 6.42
C TRP A 342 -35.70 -12.60 6.10
N ARG A 343 -35.04 -11.56 5.56
CA ARG A 343 -35.65 -10.26 5.31
C ARG A 343 -35.82 -9.96 3.82
N GLY A 344 -35.63 -10.95 2.94
CA GLY A 344 -35.69 -10.74 1.49
C GLY A 344 -34.52 -9.96 0.91
N LEU A 345 -33.54 -9.60 1.73
CA LEU A 345 -32.30 -8.94 1.29
C LEU A 345 -31.23 -9.99 1.04
N GLU A 346 -30.69 -9.97 -0.16
CA GLU A 346 -29.62 -10.85 -0.59
C GLU A 346 -28.58 -10.05 -1.38
N PHE A 347 -27.30 -10.12 -0.96
CA PHE A 347 -26.19 -9.39 -1.57
C PHE A 347 -25.07 -10.33 -1.99
N ILE A 348 -24.44 -10.02 -3.13
CA ILE A 348 -23.23 -10.69 -3.60
C ILE A 348 -22.02 -9.98 -2.99
N TYR A 349 -21.27 -10.71 -2.17
CA TYR A 349 -19.97 -10.25 -1.67
C TYR A 349 -18.86 -10.89 -2.48
N LYS A 350 -18.07 -10.08 -3.19
CA LYS A 350 -16.92 -10.56 -3.95
C LYS A 350 -15.64 -10.42 -3.15
N THR A 351 -14.80 -11.44 -3.22
CA THR A 351 -13.52 -11.50 -2.50
C THR A 351 -12.51 -12.40 -3.23
N THR A 352 -11.29 -12.43 -2.72
CA THR A 352 -10.22 -13.37 -3.11
C THR A 352 -10.10 -14.51 -2.10
N PRO A 353 -9.31 -15.57 -2.37
CA PRO A 353 -9.08 -16.64 -1.41
C PRO A 353 -8.59 -16.15 -0.04
N GLU A 354 -7.71 -15.14 0.00
CA GLU A 354 -7.18 -14.54 1.22
C GLU A 354 -8.26 -13.84 2.05
N GLY A 355 -9.30 -13.31 1.39
CA GLY A 355 -10.43 -12.67 2.04
C GLY A 355 -11.57 -13.60 2.45
N ALA A 356 -11.46 -14.92 2.18
CA ALA A 356 -12.55 -15.87 2.38
C ALA A 356 -13.00 -15.96 3.86
N ARG A 357 -12.07 -16.03 4.80
CA ARG A 357 -12.40 -16.08 6.26
C ARG A 357 -13.16 -14.82 6.71
N LEU A 358 -12.79 -13.65 6.21
CA LEU A 358 -13.50 -12.41 6.51
C LEU A 358 -14.92 -12.42 5.91
N ALA A 359 -15.07 -12.93 4.68
CA ALA A 359 -16.36 -13.08 4.03
C ALA A 359 -17.30 -14.01 4.80
N GLU A 360 -16.80 -15.13 5.31
CA GLU A 360 -17.54 -16.08 6.16
C GLU A 360 -18.00 -15.42 7.47
N ALA A 361 -17.11 -14.63 8.11
CA ALA A 361 -17.48 -13.87 9.30
C ALA A 361 -18.60 -12.87 9.01
N PHE A 362 -18.50 -12.11 7.91
CA PHE A 362 -19.57 -11.20 7.49
C PHE A 362 -20.88 -11.95 7.18
N GLN A 363 -20.80 -13.06 6.47
CA GLN A 363 -21.96 -13.89 6.15
C GLN A 363 -22.68 -14.37 7.43
N ALA A 364 -21.92 -14.86 8.41
CA ALA A 364 -22.48 -15.31 9.69
C ALA A 364 -23.12 -14.14 10.48
N MET A 365 -22.46 -12.98 10.54
CA MET A 365 -22.96 -11.82 11.28
C MET A 365 -24.22 -11.23 10.62
N LEU A 366 -24.23 -11.07 9.30
CA LEU A 366 -25.38 -10.55 8.55
C LEU A 366 -26.56 -11.53 8.57
N GLY A 367 -26.29 -12.84 8.57
CA GLY A 367 -27.31 -13.89 8.72
C GLY A 367 -28.07 -13.78 10.04
N ARG A 368 -27.42 -13.37 11.14
CA ARG A 368 -28.07 -13.16 12.46
C ARG A 368 -29.17 -12.10 12.40
N VAL A 369 -29.01 -11.09 11.57
CA VAL A 369 -30.03 -10.03 11.38
C VAL A 369 -30.93 -10.27 10.17
N GLY A 370 -30.84 -11.46 9.52
CA GLY A 370 -31.73 -11.88 8.44
C GLY A 370 -31.32 -11.39 7.04
N ILE A 371 -30.08 -10.93 6.84
CA ILE A 371 -29.54 -10.56 5.53
C ILE A 371 -28.74 -11.75 4.98
N ARG A 372 -29.04 -12.16 3.73
CA ARG A 372 -28.27 -13.20 3.02
C ARG A 372 -27.07 -12.59 2.31
N LEU A 373 -25.89 -13.17 2.55
CA LEU A 373 -24.66 -12.80 1.85
C LEU A 373 -24.21 -13.98 0.99
N LYS A 374 -24.19 -13.80 -0.34
CA LYS A 374 -23.63 -14.79 -1.28
C LYS A 374 -22.18 -14.48 -1.54
N VAL A 375 -21.28 -15.24 -0.95
CA VAL A 375 -19.83 -15.08 -1.14
C VAL A 375 -19.44 -15.65 -2.50
N ARG A 376 -18.67 -14.86 -3.27
CA ARG A 376 -18.05 -15.21 -4.55
C ARG A 376 -16.55 -15.03 -4.45
N ILE A 377 -15.83 -16.15 -4.39
CA ILE A 377 -14.35 -16.15 -4.33
C ILE A 377 -13.83 -16.24 -5.77
N ASN A 378 -12.99 -15.32 -6.14
CA ASN A 378 -12.38 -15.24 -7.46
C ASN A 378 -10.86 -15.03 -7.31
N GLU A 379 -10.10 -15.48 -8.30
CA GLU A 379 -8.70 -15.08 -8.45
C GLU A 379 -8.61 -13.54 -8.57
N PHE A 380 -7.49 -12.94 -8.11
CA PHE A 380 -7.37 -11.48 -7.94
C PHE A 380 -7.67 -10.69 -9.23
N GLY A 381 -7.16 -11.14 -10.40
CA GLY A 381 -7.39 -10.43 -11.65
C GLY A 381 -8.86 -10.39 -12.07
N THR A 382 -9.57 -11.53 -11.90
CA THR A 382 -11.02 -11.62 -12.13
C THR A 382 -11.80 -10.78 -11.12
N PHE A 383 -11.46 -10.89 -9.85
CA PHE A 383 -12.06 -10.08 -8.78
C PHE A 383 -11.88 -8.59 -9.06
N TYR A 384 -10.66 -8.14 -9.31
CA TYR A 384 -10.37 -6.73 -9.55
C TYR A 384 -11.05 -6.21 -10.82
N GLY A 385 -11.07 -7.01 -11.90
CA GLY A 385 -11.80 -6.67 -13.12
C GLY A 385 -13.30 -6.50 -12.89
N ASP A 386 -13.92 -7.34 -12.07
CA ASP A 386 -15.33 -7.22 -11.70
C ASP A 386 -15.58 -5.94 -10.89
N ILE A 387 -14.72 -5.64 -9.92
CA ILE A 387 -14.80 -4.42 -9.11
C ILE A 387 -14.72 -3.17 -10.01
N GLN A 388 -13.81 -3.14 -10.97
CA GLN A 388 -13.67 -2.02 -11.91
C GLN A 388 -14.91 -1.82 -12.79
N ARG A 389 -15.61 -2.88 -13.15
CA ARG A 389 -16.87 -2.83 -13.91
C ARG A 389 -18.10 -2.55 -13.04
N GLY A 390 -17.94 -2.49 -11.72
CA GLY A 390 -19.05 -2.35 -10.76
C GLY A 390 -19.92 -3.61 -10.64
N ASN A 391 -19.39 -4.78 -10.96
CA ASN A 391 -20.07 -6.07 -10.87
C ASN A 391 -19.92 -6.69 -9.48
N PHE A 392 -20.51 -6.06 -8.46
CA PHE A 392 -20.57 -6.50 -7.05
C PHE A 392 -21.69 -5.76 -6.35
N ASP A 393 -22.18 -6.27 -5.22
CA ASP A 393 -23.02 -5.51 -4.30
C ASP A 393 -22.21 -5.00 -3.12
N LEU A 394 -21.42 -5.89 -2.53
CA LEU A 394 -20.46 -5.60 -1.46
C LEU A 394 -19.07 -6.14 -1.83
N MET A 395 -18.04 -5.42 -1.43
CA MET A 395 -16.65 -5.88 -1.54
C MET A 395 -15.78 -5.26 -0.46
N SER A 396 -14.69 -5.93 -0.10
CA SER A 396 -13.69 -5.39 0.80
C SER A 396 -12.33 -5.31 0.11
N LEU A 397 -11.69 -4.17 0.25
CA LEU A 397 -10.33 -3.90 -0.20
C LEU A 397 -9.62 -3.03 0.82
N GLN A 398 -8.36 -2.76 0.56
CA GLN A 398 -7.57 -1.85 1.40
C GLN A 398 -6.93 -0.75 0.56
N TRP A 399 -6.71 0.40 1.20
CA TRP A 399 -5.87 1.47 0.69
C TRP A 399 -4.56 1.48 1.45
N VAL A 400 -3.46 1.45 0.72
CA VAL A 400 -2.10 1.48 1.26
C VAL A 400 -1.46 2.80 0.88
N GLY A 401 -0.72 3.42 1.80
CA GLY A 401 0.09 4.59 1.51
C GLY A 401 -0.71 5.86 1.19
N ILE A 402 -1.85 6.08 1.86
CA ILE A 402 -2.59 7.33 1.73
C ILE A 402 -1.76 8.46 2.35
N THR A 403 -1.20 9.32 1.52
CA THR A 403 -0.35 10.44 1.93
C THR A 403 -1.09 11.77 1.98
N ASP A 404 -2.05 11.96 1.08
CA ASP A 404 -2.80 13.21 0.93
C ASP A 404 -4.31 12.91 0.94
N PRO A 405 -5.14 13.77 1.57
CA PRO A 405 -6.58 13.61 1.62
C PRO A 405 -7.28 13.71 0.26
N HIS A 406 -6.59 14.09 -0.82
CA HIS A 406 -7.05 13.99 -2.21
C HIS A 406 -7.60 12.60 -2.55
N GLN A 407 -7.16 11.56 -1.83
CA GLN A 407 -7.73 10.21 -1.99
C GLN A 407 -9.26 10.20 -1.88
N TYR A 408 -9.86 11.09 -1.08
CA TYR A 408 -11.31 11.22 -0.99
C TYR A 408 -11.95 11.66 -2.31
N GLN A 409 -11.29 12.54 -3.09
CA GLN A 409 -11.76 12.89 -4.43
C GLN A 409 -11.73 11.67 -5.35
N MET A 410 -10.62 10.96 -5.39
CA MET A 410 -10.46 9.80 -6.26
C MET A 410 -11.50 8.71 -6.02
N VAL A 411 -11.98 8.55 -4.78
CA VAL A 411 -12.90 7.46 -4.40
C VAL A 411 -14.35 7.87 -4.22
N PHE A 412 -14.68 9.17 -4.01
CA PHE A 412 -16.03 9.62 -3.69
C PHE A 412 -16.57 10.73 -4.58
N ASP A 413 -15.78 11.41 -5.39
CA ASP A 413 -16.30 12.32 -6.40
C ASP A 413 -17.11 11.53 -7.43
N SER A 414 -18.30 12.00 -7.76
CA SER A 414 -19.23 11.33 -8.68
C SER A 414 -18.69 11.18 -10.09
N LYS A 415 -17.74 12.03 -10.51
CA LYS A 415 -17.06 12.01 -11.81
C LYS A 415 -15.93 10.98 -11.86
N MET A 416 -15.46 10.52 -10.69
CA MET A 416 -14.30 9.61 -10.55
C MET A 416 -14.69 8.13 -10.59
N THR A 417 -15.71 7.76 -11.35
CA THR A 417 -15.99 6.35 -11.63
C THR A 417 -14.96 5.76 -12.61
N PRO A 418 -14.63 4.45 -12.51
CA PRO A 418 -13.74 3.82 -13.49
C PRO A 418 -14.22 4.03 -14.95
N PRO A 419 -13.34 4.28 -15.92
CA PRO A 419 -11.87 4.26 -15.80
C PRO A 419 -11.21 5.58 -15.35
N HIS A 420 -11.99 6.63 -15.04
CA HIS A 420 -11.48 7.97 -14.73
C HIS A 420 -10.99 8.12 -13.29
N GLY A 421 -11.45 7.25 -12.37
CA GLY A 421 -11.10 7.26 -10.97
C GLY A 421 -11.43 5.95 -10.27
N LEU A 422 -11.62 6.03 -8.95
CA LEU A 422 -11.72 4.86 -8.08
C LEU A 422 -13.06 4.78 -7.32
N ASN A 423 -14.05 5.59 -7.72
CA ASN A 423 -15.43 5.52 -7.22
C ASN A 423 -16.16 4.30 -7.81
N ARG A 424 -15.75 3.11 -7.39
CA ARG A 424 -16.22 1.83 -7.93
C ARG A 424 -17.68 1.53 -7.58
N GLY A 425 -18.12 2.04 -6.42
CA GLY A 425 -19.50 1.89 -5.92
C GLY A 425 -20.50 2.85 -6.54
N ALA A 426 -20.09 3.77 -7.42
CA ALA A 426 -20.93 4.81 -8.01
C ALA A 426 -21.67 5.67 -6.97
N TYR A 427 -21.01 5.98 -5.85
CA TYR A 427 -21.50 6.96 -4.89
C TYR A 427 -21.62 8.33 -5.56
N SER A 428 -22.67 9.08 -5.24
CA SER A 428 -22.91 10.43 -5.77
C SER A 428 -23.56 11.30 -4.72
N ASN A 429 -22.89 12.38 -4.36
CA ASN A 429 -23.40 13.42 -3.49
C ASN A 429 -22.81 14.77 -3.92
N PRO A 430 -23.64 15.73 -4.41
CA PRO A 430 -23.14 17.02 -4.87
C PRO A 430 -22.42 17.85 -3.81
N MET A 431 -22.66 17.61 -2.51
CA MET A 431 -21.92 18.26 -1.44
C MET A 431 -20.54 17.67 -1.31
N MET A 432 -20.40 16.34 -1.42
CA MET A 432 -19.10 15.64 -1.45
C MET A 432 -18.25 16.16 -2.61
N ASP A 433 -18.82 16.19 -3.81
CA ASP A 433 -18.13 16.66 -5.02
C ASP A 433 -17.56 18.07 -4.82
N ARG A 434 -18.37 19.00 -4.29
CA ARG A 434 -17.91 20.37 -3.98
C ARG A 434 -16.84 20.43 -2.91
N LEU A 435 -16.95 19.62 -1.86
CA LEU A 435 -16.00 19.64 -0.75
C LEU A 435 -14.64 19.09 -1.17
N VAL A 436 -14.61 17.98 -1.92
CA VAL A 436 -13.33 17.38 -2.35
C VAL A 436 -12.63 18.27 -3.39
N GLU A 437 -13.40 18.88 -4.31
CA GLU A 437 -12.87 19.85 -5.27
C GLU A 437 -12.31 21.10 -4.56
N ALA A 438 -13.04 21.64 -3.57
CA ALA A 438 -12.55 22.76 -2.76
C ALA A 438 -11.29 22.40 -1.98
N GLY A 439 -11.20 21.16 -1.44
CA GLY A 439 -10.03 20.68 -0.74
C GLY A 439 -8.78 20.59 -1.61
N ASP A 440 -8.94 20.27 -2.88
CA ASP A 440 -7.83 20.18 -3.82
C ASP A 440 -7.26 21.53 -4.24
N ILE A 441 -8.09 22.57 -4.33
CA ILE A 441 -7.64 23.91 -4.73
C ILE A 441 -7.27 24.81 -3.55
N THR A 442 -7.57 24.40 -2.31
CA THR A 442 -7.24 25.17 -1.10
C THR A 442 -5.83 24.90 -0.64
N LEU A 443 -4.95 25.88 -0.75
CA LEU A 443 -3.53 25.79 -0.42
C LEU A 443 -3.24 26.04 1.07
N ASP A 444 -4.05 26.87 1.74
CA ASP A 444 -3.89 27.13 3.17
C ASP A 444 -4.18 25.87 4.00
N PRO A 445 -3.20 25.35 4.78
CA PRO A 445 -3.34 24.09 5.48
C PRO A 445 -4.49 24.07 6.50
N ALA A 446 -4.76 25.19 7.18
CA ALA A 446 -5.81 25.26 8.19
C ALA A 446 -7.21 25.20 7.55
N SER A 447 -7.42 25.97 6.50
CA SER A 447 -8.66 25.96 5.70
C SER A 447 -8.87 24.59 5.05
N ARG A 448 -7.82 23.98 4.51
CA ARG A 448 -7.86 22.66 3.89
C ARG A 448 -8.24 21.59 4.91
N ARG A 449 -7.66 21.61 6.13
CA ARG A 449 -8.07 20.71 7.23
C ARG A 449 -9.55 20.86 7.59
N ALA A 450 -10.06 22.10 7.66
CA ALA A 450 -11.47 22.34 7.94
C ALA A 450 -12.40 21.76 6.85
N ILE A 451 -12.00 21.82 5.57
CA ILE A 451 -12.75 21.21 4.46
C ILE A 451 -12.72 19.68 4.60
N TYR A 452 -11.55 19.06 4.77
CA TYR A 452 -11.45 17.61 4.85
C TYR A 452 -12.05 17.02 6.14
N ARG A 453 -12.17 17.79 7.21
CA ARG A 453 -13.00 17.42 8.37
C ARG A 453 -14.45 17.23 7.97
N LYS A 454 -15.02 18.17 7.17
CA LYS A 454 -16.39 18.04 6.65
C LYS A 454 -16.55 16.89 5.67
N VAL A 455 -15.55 16.64 4.82
CA VAL A 455 -15.50 15.48 3.92
C VAL A 455 -15.61 14.19 4.72
N GLN A 456 -14.81 14.03 5.78
CA GLN A 456 -14.81 12.84 6.62
C GLN A 456 -16.13 12.67 7.38
N GLN A 457 -16.69 13.75 7.91
CA GLN A 457 -18.01 13.73 8.56
C GLN A 457 -19.11 13.30 7.60
N LEU A 458 -19.12 13.84 6.38
CA LEU A 458 -20.09 13.48 5.34
C LEU A 458 -19.92 12.03 4.87
N ALA A 459 -18.68 11.60 4.62
CA ALA A 459 -18.38 10.23 4.24
C ALA A 459 -18.84 9.22 5.30
N ALA A 460 -18.61 9.53 6.59
CA ALA A 460 -19.07 8.68 7.68
C ALA A 460 -20.61 8.68 7.81
N ALA A 461 -21.29 9.83 7.58
CA ALA A 461 -22.74 9.94 7.66
C ALA A 461 -23.47 9.23 6.52
N ASP A 462 -22.97 9.40 5.28
CA ASP A 462 -23.53 8.79 4.06
C ASP A 462 -23.14 7.33 3.87
N LEU A 463 -22.04 6.91 4.49
CA LEU A 463 -21.57 5.52 4.53
C LEU A 463 -21.39 4.90 3.13
N PRO A 464 -20.64 5.52 2.18
CA PRO A 464 -20.25 4.84 0.95
C PRO A 464 -19.29 3.70 1.21
N TYR A 465 -18.45 3.82 2.25
CA TYR A 465 -17.61 2.80 2.82
C TYR A 465 -17.93 2.65 4.31
N LEU A 466 -18.01 1.42 4.79
CA LEU A 466 -17.86 1.12 6.21
C LEU A 466 -16.38 0.96 6.50
N SER A 467 -15.82 1.86 7.29
CA SER A 467 -14.45 1.74 7.79
C SER A 467 -14.33 0.53 8.70
N LEU A 468 -13.43 -0.38 8.39
CA LEU A 468 -13.21 -1.59 9.19
C LEU A 468 -12.11 -1.35 10.23
N TRP A 469 -10.88 -1.24 9.78
CA TRP A 469 -9.72 -1.00 10.64
C TRP A 469 -8.56 -0.35 9.87
N TRP A 470 -7.62 0.21 10.61
CA TRP A 470 -6.27 0.46 10.14
C TRP A 470 -5.39 -0.69 10.61
N GLN A 471 -4.62 -1.28 9.70
CA GLN A 471 -3.66 -2.33 10.05
C GLN A 471 -2.45 -1.71 10.72
N ASP A 472 -1.98 -2.34 11.79
CA ASP A 472 -0.69 -2.01 12.36
C ASP A 472 0.42 -2.64 11.52
N ASN A 473 1.59 -1.99 11.50
CA ASN A 473 2.78 -2.59 10.93
C ASN A 473 3.34 -3.60 11.94
N VAL A 474 3.52 -4.82 11.49
CA VAL A 474 4.09 -5.92 12.28
C VAL A 474 5.41 -6.33 11.64
N VAL A 475 6.47 -6.24 12.41
CA VAL A 475 7.83 -6.60 12.00
C VAL A 475 8.29 -7.77 12.86
N VAL A 476 8.70 -8.84 12.21
CA VAL A 476 9.39 -9.96 12.86
C VAL A 476 10.82 -9.96 12.36
N MET A 477 11.77 -9.84 13.26
CA MET A 477 13.18 -9.72 12.89
C MET A 477 14.10 -10.49 13.84
N LYS A 478 15.27 -10.87 13.37
CA LYS A 478 16.32 -11.44 14.21
C LYS A 478 16.71 -10.50 15.32
N ARG A 479 16.87 -11.04 16.52
CA ARG A 479 17.40 -10.30 17.66
C ARG A 479 18.84 -9.87 17.36
N GLY A 480 19.14 -8.59 17.63
CA GLY A 480 20.45 -8.01 17.36
C GLY A 480 20.55 -7.25 16.03
N LEU A 481 19.48 -7.19 15.24
CA LEU A 481 19.36 -6.17 14.20
C LEU A 481 19.11 -4.82 14.86
N GLU A 482 19.93 -3.82 14.51
CA GLU A 482 19.85 -2.48 15.08
C GLU A 482 19.57 -1.43 14.01
N GLY A 483 18.89 -0.34 14.40
CA GLY A 483 18.61 0.79 13.50
C GLY A 483 17.30 0.69 12.72
N PHE A 484 16.44 -0.32 13.00
CA PHE A 484 15.10 -0.36 12.41
C PHE A 484 14.28 0.84 12.88
N LYS A 485 13.67 1.54 11.93
CA LYS A 485 12.69 2.62 12.19
C LYS A 485 11.38 2.27 11.49
N PRO A 486 10.27 2.18 12.21
CA PRO A 486 8.99 1.94 11.59
C PRO A 486 8.53 3.19 10.81
N TYR A 487 8.00 2.96 9.63
CA TYR A 487 7.28 3.97 8.88
C TYR A 487 5.78 3.60 8.89
N PRO A 488 4.88 4.49 9.30
CA PRO A 488 3.45 4.16 9.38
C PRO A 488 2.85 3.66 8.05
N ASN A 489 3.37 4.09 6.90
CA ASN A 489 2.98 3.61 5.58
C ASN A 489 3.62 2.26 5.18
N GLY A 490 4.43 1.65 6.04
CA GLY A 490 5.14 0.40 5.77
C GLY A 490 6.30 0.55 4.76
N SER A 491 6.93 1.72 4.71
CA SER A 491 8.11 1.97 3.86
C SER A 491 9.32 1.16 4.34
N LEU A 492 10.02 0.55 3.41
CA LEU A 492 11.24 -0.23 3.67
C LEU A 492 12.51 0.64 3.77
N ARG A 493 12.41 1.97 3.77
CA ARG A 493 13.57 2.90 3.84
C ARG A 493 14.47 2.65 5.04
N SER A 494 13.92 2.17 6.17
CA SER A 494 14.71 1.84 7.36
C SER A 494 15.77 0.75 7.12
N LEU A 495 15.56 -0.14 6.13
CA LEU A 495 16.53 -1.18 5.78
C LEU A 495 17.88 -0.59 5.36
N ALA A 496 17.89 0.64 4.86
CA ALA A 496 19.13 1.33 4.50
C ALA A 496 20.02 1.64 5.70
N GLY A 497 19.45 1.84 6.88
CA GLY A 497 20.17 2.12 8.12
C GLY A 497 20.42 0.89 9.00
N LEU A 498 19.88 -0.27 8.64
CA LEU A 498 19.97 -1.48 9.44
C LEU A 498 21.40 -2.01 9.50
N SER A 499 21.88 -2.24 10.72
CA SER A 499 23.15 -2.94 10.96
C SER A 499 22.87 -4.40 11.30
N LEU A 500 23.68 -5.25 10.68
CA LEU A 500 23.80 -6.64 11.09
C LEU A 500 24.69 -6.63 12.33
N GLY A 501 24.13 -6.69 13.53
CA GLY A 501 24.88 -6.81 14.78
C GLY A 501 25.91 -7.94 14.70
N PRO A 502 26.87 -8.01 15.63
CA PRO A 502 27.86 -9.07 15.62
C PRO A 502 27.15 -10.42 15.60
N ARG A 503 27.31 -11.19 14.51
CA ARG A 503 26.78 -12.57 14.44
C ARG A 503 27.29 -13.30 15.68
N PRO A 504 26.41 -13.95 16.46
CA PRO A 504 26.88 -14.92 17.44
C PRO A 504 27.85 -15.85 16.68
N LEU A 505 29.08 -15.97 17.16
CA LEU A 505 30.01 -16.97 16.65
C LEU A 505 29.23 -18.28 16.69
N ALA A 506 28.95 -18.86 15.53
CA ALA A 506 28.42 -20.21 15.47
C ALA A 506 29.38 -21.04 16.33
N GLU A 507 28.81 -21.69 17.37
CA GLU A 507 29.55 -22.65 18.16
C GLU A 507 30.27 -23.55 17.16
N ARG A 508 31.60 -23.44 17.11
CA ARG A 508 32.43 -24.37 16.39
C ARG A 508 32.21 -25.69 17.13
N GLU A 509 31.49 -26.58 16.51
CA GLU A 509 31.50 -27.97 16.96
C GLU A 509 32.92 -28.44 17.00
N PRO A 510 33.33 -29.16 18.06
CA PRO A 510 34.66 -29.63 18.30
C PRO A 510 35.12 -30.68 17.28
#